data_99036d8a5a49e18838178de8da603ed6
#
_entry.id   99036d8a5a49e18838178de8da603ed6
#
_cell.length_a   1.000
_cell.length_b   1.000
_cell.length_c   1.000
_cell.angle_alpha   90.00
_cell.angle_beta   90.00
_cell.angle_gamma   90.00
#
_symmetry.space_group_name_H-M   'P 1'
#
loop_
_entity.id
_entity.type
_entity.pdbx_description
1 polymer ?
#
loop_
_entity_poly.entity_id
_entity_poly.type
_entity_poly.pdbx_seq_one_letter_code
_entity_poly.pdbx_strand_id
1 'polypeptide(L)'
;ATAPKDYDRIFTGDLGAVGSELLLELLARDHIDLSAVHDDCGLILYDRERQDVHAGGSGCGCSASVLCCHILPEMLAGRYKDVILAATGALLSPTMVQQGDTIPGISHLIHLHFAEKEGD
;
A
#
# COMPACT_ATOMS: atom_id res chain seq x y z
N ALA A 1 -15.54 8.56 -13.65
CA ALA A 1 -15.20 7.66 -12.54
C ALA A 1 -14.02 6.80 -12.96
N THR A 2 -13.05 6.57 -12.07
CA THR A 2 -11.90 5.70 -12.29
C THR A 2 -12.15 4.31 -11.70
N ALA A 3 -11.48 3.30 -12.23
CA ALA A 3 -11.52 1.92 -11.77
C ALA A 3 -10.09 1.44 -11.43
N PRO A 4 -9.92 0.39 -10.63
CA PRO A 4 -8.58 -0.13 -10.29
C PRO A 4 -7.70 -0.42 -11.51
N LYS A 5 -8.28 -0.91 -12.58
CA LYS A 5 -7.60 -1.22 -13.86
C LYS A 5 -7.02 0.00 -14.59
N ASP A 6 -7.38 1.21 -14.18
CA ASP A 6 -6.87 2.45 -14.78
C ASP A 6 -5.50 2.82 -14.23
N TYR A 7 -5.02 2.08 -13.23
CA TYR A 7 -3.72 2.27 -12.59
C TYR A 7 -2.81 1.06 -12.81
N ASP A 8 -1.52 1.31 -12.97
CA ASP A 8 -0.52 0.23 -13.10
C ASP A 8 -0.36 -0.54 -11.81
N ARG A 9 -0.35 0.19 -10.68
CA ARG A 9 -0.27 -0.39 -9.33
C ARG A 9 -0.99 0.48 -8.31
N ILE A 10 -1.52 -0.18 -7.29
CA ILE A 10 -2.11 0.42 -6.11
C ILE A 10 -1.40 -0.16 -4.90
N PHE A 11 -0.59 0.66 -4.24
CA PHE A 11 0.18 0.26 -3.06
C PHE A 11 -0.53 0.69 -1.78
N THR A 12 -0.56 -0.20 -0.81
CA THR A 12 -0.88 0.12 0.58
C THR A 12 0.39 0.23 1.43
N GLY A 13 0.32 0.92 2.57
CA GLY A 13 1.48 1.28 3.37
C GLY A 13 2.16 0.10 4.04
N ASP A 14 1.47 -0.55 4.98
CA ASP A 14 2.02 -1.67 5.75
C ASP A 14 0.91 -2.56 6.34
N LEU A 15 -0.04 -2.95 5.52
CA LEU A 15 -1.10 -3.88 5.92
C LEU A 15 -0.54 -5.27 6.26
N GLY A 16 0.55 -5.66 5.61
CA GLY A 16 1.11 -6.99 5.71
C GLY A 16 0.24 -8.07 5.04
N ALA A 17 0.56 -9.33 5.27
CA ALA A 17 -0.14 -10.44 4.63
C ALA A 17 -1.61 -10.50 5.03
N VAL A 18 -1.88 -10.48 6.32
CA VAL A 18 -3.25 -10.59 6.85
C VAL A 18 -4.10 -9.39 6.44
N GLY A 19 -3.57 -8.18 6.61
CA GLY A 19 -4.29 -6.96 6.25
C GLY A 19 -4.56 -6.85 4.74
N SER A 20 -3.62 -7.29 3.90
CA SER A 20 -3.80 -7.31 2.44
C SER A 20 -4.89 -8.29 2.02
N GLU A 21 -4.92 -9.49 2.59
CA GLU A 21 -6.00 -10.46 2.33
C GLU A 21 -7.37 -9.91 2.73
N LEU A 22 -7.47 -9.31 3.91
CA LEU A 22 -8.71 -8.69 4.39
C LEU A 22 -9.16 -7.54 3.51
N LEU A 23 -8.24 -6.70 3.04
CA LEU A 23 -8.56 -5.60 2.11
C LEU A 23 -9.18 -6.15 0.83
N LEU A 24 -8.54 -7.13 0.21
CA LEU A 24 -9.04 -7.73 -1.03
C LEU A 24 -10.41 -8.38 -0.84
N GLU A 25 -10.61 -9.09 0.27
CA GLU A 25 -11.90 -9.72 0.59
C GLU A 25 -13.01 -8.68 0.80
N LEU A 26 -12.73 -7.62 1.57
CA LEU A 26 -13.73 -6.56 1.83
C LEU A 26 -14.13 -5.82 0.56
N LEU A 27 -13.16 -5.47 -0.29
CA LEU A 27 -13.45 -4.80 -1.56
C LEU A 27 -14.17 -5.70 -2.55
N ALA A 28 -13.88 -7.01 -2.55
CA ALA A 28 -14.61 -7.97 -3.39
C ALA A 28 -16.09 -8.04 -3.02
N ARG A 29 -16.45 -7.85 -1.75
CA ARG A 29 -17.87 -7.75 -1.32
C ARG A 29 -18.57 -6.53 -1.92
N ASP A 30 -17.84 -5.46 -2.18
CA ASP A 30 -18.33 -4.26 -2.86
C ASP A 30 -18.16 -4.32 -4.38
N HIS A 31 -17.86 -5.50 -4.93
CA HIS A 31 -17.62 -5.74 -6.36
C HIS A 31 -16.42 -4.97 -6.92
N ILE A 32 -15.43 -4.67 -6.08
CA ILE A 32 -14.16 -4.04 -6.46
C ILE A 32 -13.05 -5.08 -6.37
N ASP A 33 -12.44 -5.40 -7.51
CA ASP A 33 -11.31 -6.34 -7.58
C ASP A 33 -9.99 -5.59 -7.73
N LEU A 34 -9.15 -5.65 -6.69
CA LEU A 34 -7.80 -5.10 -6.69
C LEU A 34 -6.70 -6.16 -6.92
N SER A 35 -7.05 -7.43 -7.02
CA SER A 35 -6.06 -8.53 -6.99
C SER A 35 -4.97 -8.43 -8.04
N ALA A 36 -5.27 -7.86 -9.21
CA ALA A 36 -4.33 -7.72 -10.32
C ALA A 36 -3.36 -6.53 -10.17
N VAL A 37 -3.70 -5.52 -9.38
CA VAL A 37 -2.95 -4.25 -9.31
C VAL A 37 -2.47 -3.90 -7.90
N HIS A 38 -3.00 -4.55 -6.87
CA HIS A 38 -2.64 -4.30 -5.49
C HIS A 38 -1.29 -4.91 -5.13
N ASP A 39 -0.52 -4.16 -4.36
CA ASP A 39 0.64 -4.62 -3.61
C ASP A 39 0.73 -3.87 -2.28
N ASP A 40 1.54 -4.36 -1.35
CA ASP A 40 1.68 -3.76 -0.03
C ASP A 40 3.15 -3.50 0.29
N CYS A 41 3.47 -2.28 0.72
CA CYS A 41 4.84 -1.91 1.04
C CYS A 41 5.45 -2.79 2.13
N GLY A 42 4.64 -3.21 3.11
CA GLY A 42 5.08 -4.15 4.15
C GLY A 42 5.44 -5.55 3.62
N LEU A 43 4.81 -5.97 2.53
CA LEU A 43 5.13 -7.24 1.86
C LEU A 43 6.35 -7.13 0.94
N ILE A 44 6.60 -5.96 0.36
CA ILE A 44 7.73 -5.72 -0.55
C ILE A 44 9.04 -5.59 0.20
N LEU A 45 9.01 -5.03 1.43
CA LEU A 45 10.20 -4.63 2.18
C LEU A 45 11.12 -5.80 2.53
N TYR A 46 10.57 -6.99 2.76
CA TYR A 46 11.29 -8.19 3.17
C TYR A 46 10.92 -9.42 2.35
N ASP A 47 11.86 -10.34 2.22
CA ASP A 47 11.63 -11.68 1.69
C ASP A 47 11.07 -12.60 2.80
N ARG A 48 9.76 -12.80 2.79
CA ARG A 48 9.04 -13.57 3.82
C ARG A 48 9.35 -15.07 3.80
N GLU A 49 9.91 -15.59 2.72
CA GLU A 49 10.30 -16.99 2.64
C GLU A 49 11.68 -17.25 3.26
N ARG A 50 12.55 -16.25 3.22
CA ARG A 50 13.95 -16.35 3.65
C ARG A 50 14.23 -15.64 4.96
N GLN A 51 13.36 -14.71 5.37
CA GLN A 51 13.53 -13.89 6.56
C GLN A 51 12.38 -14.15 7.53
N ASP A 52 12.69 -14.22 8.82
CA ASP A 52 11.71 -14.41 9.89
C ASP A 52 10.99 -13.06 10.20
N VAL A 53 10.08 -12.69 9.34
CA VAL A 53 9.32 -11.42 9.43
C VAL A 53 7.80 -11.61 9.49
N HIS A 54 7.36 -12.85 9.64
CA HIS A 54 5.93 -13.22 9.76
C HIS A 54 5.04 -12.60 8.66
N ALA A 55 4.22 -11.61 9.02
CA ALA A 55 3.27 -10.96 8.13
C ALA A 55 3.88 -9.87 7.24
N GLY A 56 5.15 -9.54 7.40
CA GLY A 56 5.86 -8.53 6.63
C GLY A 56 6.41 -7.39 7.48
N GLY A 57 6.89 -6.33 6.82
CA GLY A 57 7.39 -5.12 7.45
C GLY A 57 6.26 -4.20 7.92
N SER A 58 6.54 -3.39 8.92
CA SER A 58 5.63 -2.39 9.45
C SER A 58 6.41 -1.21 10.05
N GLY A 59 5.71 -0.14 10.35
CA GLY A 59 6.26 1.04 11.00
C GLY A 59 6.18 2.31 10.16
N CYS A 60 6.41 3.44 10.80
CA CYS A 60 6.22 4.77 10.20
C CYS A 60 7.10 5.05 8.97
N GLY A 61 8.22 4.35 8.82
CA GLY A 61 9.13 4.50 7.68
C GLY A 61 8.89 3.49 6.54
N CYS A 62 8.00 2.51 6.70
CA CYS A 62 7.83 1.41 5.75
C CYS A 62 7.40 1.90 4.36
N SER A 63 6.31 2.63 4.27
CA SER A 63 5.79 3.12 2.99
C SER A 63 6.73 4.12 2.33
N ALA A 64 7.35 5.02 3.10
CA ALA A 64 8.32 5.98 2.57
C ALA A 64 9.57 5.29 2.02
N SER A 65 10.07 4.26 2.69
CA SER A 65 11.22 3.48 2.22
C SER A 65 10.93 2.78 0.90
N VAL A 66 9.78 2.12 0.79
CA VAL A 66 9.37 1.44 -0.45
C VAL A 66 9.05 2.45 -1.56
N LEU A 67 8.44 3.58 -1.24
CA LEU A 67 8.22 4.66 -2.22
C LEU A 67 9.55 5.10 -2.85
N CYS A 68 10.55 5.42 -2.03
CA CYS A 68 11.84 5.95 -2.50
C CYS A 68 12.72 4.88 -3.17
N CYS A 69 12.72 3.65 -2.65
CA CYS A 69 13.64 2.60 -3.09
C CYS A 69 13.07 1.67 -4.16
N HIS A 70 11.77 1.63 -4.35
CA HIS A 70 11.11 0.74 -5.31
C HIS A 70 10.16 1.50 -6.25
N ILE A 71 9.13 2.17 -5.72
CA ILE A 71 8.06 2.73 -6.54
C ILE A 71 8.59 3.82 -7.47
N LEU A 72 9.28 4.82 -6.94
CA LEU A 72 9.82 5.91 -7.76
C LEU A 72 10.87 5.43 -8.77
N PRO A 73 11.82 4.53 -8.43
CA PRO A 73 12.72 3.96 -9.43
C PRO A 73 12.00 3.20 -10.55
N GLU A 74 10.95 2.43 -10.24
CA GLU A 74 10.14 1.73 -11.24
C GLU A 74 9.41 2.72 -12.17
N MET A 75 8.90 3.81 -11.61
CA MET A 75 8.28 4.88 -12.41
C MET A 75 9.30 5.58 -13.32
N LEU A 76 10.47 5.93 -12.78
CA LEU A 76 11.55 6.55 -13.56
C LEU A 76 12.09 5.64 -14.67
N ALA A 77 12.06 4.33 -14.48
CA ALA A 77 12.43 3.34 -15.49
C ALA A 77 11.31 3.10 -16.53
N GLY A 78 10.16 3.76 -16.40
CA GLY A 78 9.03 3.64 -17.32
C GLY A 78 8.19 2.36 -17.13
N ARG A 79 8.41 1.59 -16.04
CA ARG A 79 7.63 0.38 -15.77
C ARG A 79 6.26 0.67 -15.15
N TYR A 80 6.15 1.77 -14.40
CA TYR A 80 4.87 2.29 -13.88
C TYR A 80 4.69 3.74 -14.34
N LYS A 81 3.50 4.07 -14.81
CA LYS A 81 3.12 5.42 -15.19
C LYS A 81 2.14 6.04 -14.22
N ASP A 82 1.13 5.29 -13.84
CA ASP A 82 0.07 5.72 -12.93
C ASP A 82 0.02 4.81 -11.71
N VAL A 83 0.36 5.36 -10.55
CA VAL A 83 0.45 4.63 -9.28
C VAL A 83 -0.37 5.33 -8.21
N ILE A 84 -1.15 4.56 -7.46
CA ILE A 84 -1.76 5.01 -6.22
C ILE A 84 -0.94 4.49 -5.04
N LEU A 85 -0.67 5.37 -4.08
CA LEU A 85 -0.16 5.01 -2.76
C LEU A 85 -1.17 5.43 -1.71
N ALA A 86 -1.76 4.45 -1.03
CA ALA A 86 -2.67 4.64 0.09
C ALA A 86 -1.91 4.33 1.39
N ALA A 87 -1.47 5.38 2.06
CA ALA A 87 -0.78 5.23 3.34
C ALA A 87 -1.73 4.61 4.38
N THR A 88 -1.22 3.63 5.10
CA THR A 88 -1.97 3.03 6.22
C THR A 88 -1.61 3.73 7.51
N GLY A 89 -2.60 3.91 8.38
CA GLY A 89 -2.39 4.49 9.69
C GLY A 89 -3.46 4.04 10.65
N ALA A 90 -3.02 3.44 11.76
CA ALA A 90 -3.89 3.11 12.88
C ALA A 90 -3.20 3.54 14.17
N LEU A 91 -3.88 4.33 14.99
CA LEU A 91 -3.37 4.75 16.28
C LEU A 91 -3.67 3.67 17.32
N LEU A 92 -2.66 2.85 17.63
CA LEU A 92 -2.73 1.88 18.70
C LEU A 92 -2.58 2.61 20.06
N SER A 93 -3.71 2.95 20.67
CA SER A 93 -3.74 3.52 22.02
C SER A 93 -4.04 2.43 23.04
N PRO A 94 -3.11 2.14 23.98
CA PRO A 94 -3.37 1.16 25.03
C PRO A 94 -4.61 1.52 25.87
N THR A 95 -4.84 2.79 26.13
CA THR A 95 -6.00 3.29 26.87
C THR A 95 -7.31 2.97 26.16
N MET A 96 -7.40 3.24 24.85
CA MET A 96 -8.61 2.95 24.07
C MET A 96 -8.89 1.45 24.00
N VAL A 97 -7.85 0.65 23.79
CA VAL A 97 -8.00 -0.82 23.78
C VAL A 97 -8.48 -1.35 25.14
N GLN A 98 -7.95 -0.83 26.24
CA GLN A 98 -8.36 -1.23 27.59
C GLN A 98 -9.79 -0.79 27.93
N GLN A 99 -10.27 0.29 27.32
CA GLN A 99 -11.64 0.78 27.48
C GLN A 99 -12.63 0.07 26.54
N GLY A 100 -12.16 -0.80 25.66
CA GLY A 100 -12.99 -1.48 24.68
C GLY A 100 -13.42 -0.59 23.49
N ASP A 101 -12.76 0.54 23.31
CA ASP A 101 -13.01 1.45 22.20
C ASP A 101 -12.37 0.96 20.89
N THR A 102 -12.86 1.48 19.77
CA THR A 102 -12.27 1.22 18.46
C THR A 102 -10.99 2.01 18.27
N ILE A 103 -10.07 1.46 17.47
CA ILE A 103 -8.82 2.13 17.12
C ILE A 103 -9.09 3.06 15.93
N PRO A 104 -8.79 4.38 16.04
CA PRO A 104 -8.93 5.29 14.91
C PRO A 104 -7.92 4.94 13.82
N GLY A 105 -8.41 4.87 12.61
CA GLY A 105 -7.59 4.67 11.42
C GLY A 105 -7.76 5.82 10.43
N ILE A 106 -6.69 6.15 9.74
CA ILE A 106 -6.68 7.13 8.65
C ILE A 106 -5.83 6.60 7.51
N SER A 107 -6.27 6.81 6.27
CA SER A 107 -5.53 6.46 5.09
C SER A 107 -5.53 7.65 4.13
N HIS A 108 -4.39 8.32 4.04
CA HIS A 108 -4.16 9.33 3.02
C HIS A 108 -3.76 8.65 1.72
N LEU A 109 -4.38 9.06 0.63
CA LEU A 109 -4.14 8.51 -0.69
C LEU A 109 -3.54 9.58 -1.61
N ILE A 110 -2.48 9.21 -2.33
CA ILE A 110 -1.89 10.04 -3.38
C ILE A 110 -1.89 9.29 -4.71
N HIS A 111 -2.11 10.02 -5.79
CA HIS A 111 -1.93 9.55 -7.16
C HIS A 111 -0.63 10.13 -7.71
N LEU A 112 0.28 9.26 -8.11
CA LEU A 112 1.54 9.61 -8.74
C LEU A 112 1.43 9.31 -10.23
N HIS A 113 1.69 10.31 -11.05
CA HIS A 113 1.71 10.19 -12.50
C HIS A 113 3.08 10.57 -13.05
N PHE A 114 3.66 9.68 -13.81
CA PHE A 114 4.90 9.94 -14.53
C PHE A 114 4.58 10.58 -15.88
N ALA A 115 4.81 11.88 -15.97
CA ALA A 115 4.78 12.58 -17.24
C ALA A 115 6.16 12.52 -17.89
N GLU A 116 6.26 11.93 -19.08
CA GLU A 116 7.46 12.12 -19.90
C GLU A 116 7.63 13.63 -20.13
N LYS A 117 8.84 14.15 -19.86
CA LYS A 117 9.16 15.49 -20.34
C LYS A 117 8.98 15.48 -21.85
N GLU A 118 8.06 16.29 -22.37
CA GLU A 118 8.09 16.62 -23.79
C GLU A 118 9.50 17.13 -24.09
N GLY A 119 10.20 16.44 -24.99
CA GLY A 119 11.57 16.79 -25.32
C GLY A 119 11.61 18.19 -25.90
N ASP A 120 12.56 18.97 -25.40
CA ASP A 120 12.90 20.25 -26.02
C ASP A 120 13.45 20.03 -27.46
#